data_c62b915d572c6c12186d6f3c965ba912
#
_entry.id   c62b915d572c6c12186d6f3c965ba912
#
_cell.length_a   1.000
_cell.length_b   1.000
_cell.length_c   1.000
_cell.angle_alpha   90.00
_cell.angle_beta   90.00
_cell.angle_gamma   90.00
#
_symmetry.space_group_name_H-M   'P 1'
#
loop_
_entity.id
_entity.type
_entity.pdbx_description
1 polymer ?
#
loop_
_entity_poly.entity_id
_entity_poly.type
_entity_poly.pdbx_seq_one_letter_code
_entity_poly.pdbx_strand_id
1 'polypeptide(L)'
;VEIFGKISITDEIDLIKLMLISLKKAGKYKMTISLGRTEPLSEILNGLDLSLNENRRLKKIIASKSKTDLEEFFNSKGLSNRSLIELKNLMEVNGKIGCLKYLKKHKNKVFQASARKIEKIIKNLPASIDYHLDFSDFPGFDYHSGLVFSVHVLGFGFSIAKGGQYKSMQNHIVREAIGFDVNVSSLTKLNK
;
A
#
# COMPACT_ATOMS: atom_id res chain seq x y z
N VAL A 1 -1.80 -17.17 -3.52
CA VAL A 1 -1.36 -17.09 -4.93
C VAL A 1 -0.19 -16.15 -5.02
N GLU A 2 0.84 -16.55 -5.77
CA GLU A 2 2.06 -15.73 -5.94
C GLU A 2 2.56 -15.82 -7.38
N ILE A 3 3.12 -14.70 -7.86
CA ILE A 3 3.83 -14.56 -9.14
C ILE A 3 5.26 -14.17 -8.81
N PHE A 4 6.24 -14.93 -9.28
CA PHE A 4 7.66 -14.69 -9.07
C PHE A 4 8.31 -14.15 -10.35
N GLY A 5 9.28 -13.26 -10.18
CA GLY A 5 10.05 -12.65 -11.26
C GLY A 5 9.87 -11.15 -11.32
N LYS A 6 10.28 -10.55 -12.45
CA LYS A 6 10.09 -9.12 -12.67
C LYS A 6 8.60 -8.79 -12.83
N ILE A 7 8.04 -8.07 -11.88
CA ILE A 7 6.61 -7.76 -11.84
C ILE A 7 6.28 -6.56 -12.73
N SER A 8 5.39 -6.78 -13.68
CA SER A 8 4.83 -5.73 -14.55
C SER A 8 3.52 -5.17 -13.98
N ILE A 9 3.08 -4.03 -14.49
CA ILE A 9 1.76 -3.46 -14.14
C ILE A 9 0.60 -4.37 -14.58
N THR A 10 0.81 -5.19 -15.61
CA THR A 10 -0.20 -6.17 -16.05
C THR A 10 -0.34 -7.28 -15.02
N ASP A 11 0.78 -7.79 -14.49
CA ASP A 11 0.77 -8.81 -13.43
C ASP A 11 0.07 -8.29 -12.17
N GLU A 12 0.31 -7.02 -11.78
CA GLU A 12 -0.40 -6.37 -10.66
C GLU A 12 -1.92 -6.36 -10.88
N ILE A 13 -2.36 -5.97 -12.08
CA ILE A 13 -3.80 -5.90 -12.45
C ILE A 13 -4.42 -7.30 -12.48
N ASP A 14 -3.78 -8.26 -13.10
CA ASP A 14 -4.31 -9.60 -13.27
C ASP A 14 -4.39 -10.34 -11.94
N LEU A 15 -3.41 -10.15 -11.06
CA LEU A 15 -3.44 -10.68 -9.69
C LEU A 15 -4.61 -10.11 -8.88
N ILE A 16 -4.84 -8.80 -8.92
CA ILE A 16 -5.99 -8.17 -8.26
C ILE A 16 -7.31 -8.71 -8.83
N LYS A 17 -7.43 -8.83 -10.16
CA LYS A 17 -8.63 -9.39 -10.80
C LYS A 17 -8.88 -10.82 -10.36
N LEU A 18 -7.85 -11.66 -10.33
CA LEU A 18 -7.94 -13.05 -9.88
C LEU A 18 -8.44 -13.12 -8.43
N MET A 19 -7.88 -12.32 -7.53
CA MET A 19 -8.32 -12.22 -6.14
C MET A 19 -9.79 -11.84 -6.05
N LEU A 20 -10.21 -10.77 -6.74
CA LEU A 20 -11.59 -10.28 -6.71
C LEU A 20 -12.59 -11.30 -7.28
N ILE A 21 -12.22 -12.01 -8.35
CA ILE A 21 -13.03 -13.10 -8.93
C ILE A 21 -13.18 -14.24 -7.92
N SER A 22 -12.09 -14.64 -7.25
CA SER A 22 -12.09 -15.69 -6.24
C SER A 22 -13.00 -15.34 -5.06
N LEU A 23 -12.92 -14.10 -4.57
CA LEU A 23 -13.77 -13.60 -3.48
C LEU A 23 -15.26 -13.52 -3.89
N LYS A 24 -15.57 -13.10 -5.12
CA LYS A 24 -16.95 -13.12 -5.64
C LYS A 24 -17.55 -14.51 -5.76
N LYS A 25 -16.73 -15.51 -6.07
CA LYS A 25 -17.17 -16.92 -6.08
C LYS A 25 -17.41 -17.47 -4.68
N ALA A 26 -16.65 -16.97 -3.68
CA ALA A 26 -16.82 -17.38 -2.28
C ALA A 26 -18.07 -16.79 -1.62
N GLY A 27 -18.61 -15.67 -2.12
CA GLY A 27 -19.84 -15.07 -1.60
C GLY A 27 -20.21 -13.75 -2.28
N LYS A 28 -21.42 -13.25 -2.01
CA LYS A 28 -21.95 -12.00 -2.55
C LYS A 28 -21.68 -10.85 -1.54
N TYR A 29 -20.50 -10.27 -1.59
CA TYR A 29 -20.09 -9.18 -0.68
C TYR A 29 -20.05 -7.82 -1.38
N LYS A 30 -20.42 -6.76 -0.64
CA LYS A 30 -20.11 -5.38 -1.04
C LYS A 30 -18.67 -5.09 -0.63
N MET A 31 -17.76 -5.24 -1.58
CA MET A 31 -16.32 -5.15 -1.37
C MET A 31 -15.78 -3.76 -1.68
N THR A 32 -14.83 -3.32 -0.85
CA THR A 32 -13.96 -2.17 -1.10
C THR A 32 -12.51 -2.65 -1.10
N ILE A 33 -11.75 -2.32 -2.15
CA ILE A 33 -10.31 -2.57 -2.19
C ILE A 33 -9.55 -1.33 -1.73
N SER A 34 -8.67 -1.47 -0.73
CA SER A 34 -7.68 -0.46 -0.37
C SER A 34 -6.43 -0.67 -1.20
N LEU A 35 -5.88 0.40 -1.77
CA LEU A 35 -4.71 0.38 -2.66
C LEU A 35 -3.69 1.43 -2.24
N GLY A 36 -2.43 1.04 -2.18
CA GLY A 36 -1.32 1.95 -1.95
C GLY A 36 -0.04 1.48 -2.62
N ARG A 37 0.99 2.32 -2.59
CA ARG A 37 2.33 1.98 -3.09
C ARG A 37 3.39 2.49 -2.13
N THR A 38 4.35 1.62 -1.83
CA THR A 38 5.40 1.90 -0.85
C THR A 38 6.51 2.80 -1.38
N GLU A 39 6.69 2.89 -2.72
CA GLU A 39 7.82 3.57 -3.33
C GLU A 39 7.93 5.05 -2.94
N PRO A 40 6.84 5.87 -2.88
CA PRO A 40 6.96 7.26 -2.44
C PRO A 40 7.43 7.40 -1.00
N LEU A 41 6.94 6.56 -0.11
CA LEU A 41 7.37 6.56 1.30
C LEU A 41 8.82 6.10 1.42
N SER A 42 9.19 5.02 0.74
CA SER A 42 10.57 4.51 0.73
C SER A 42 11.56 5.57 0.22
N GLU A 43 11.17 6.34 -0.79
CA GLU A 43 12.01 7.42 -1.34
C GLU A 43 12.30 8.50 -0.29
N ILE A 44 11.31 8.90 0.51
CA ILE A 44 11.51 9.86 1.58
C ILE A 44 12.39 9.26 2.69
N LEU A 45 12.07 8.02 3.12
CA LEU A 45 12.78 7.36 4.22
C LEU A 45 14.25 7.10 3.90
N ASN A 46 14.58 6.73 2.66
CA ASN A 46 15.95 6.52 2.21
C ASN A 46 16.81 7.80 2.25
N GLY A 47 16.18 8.96 2.24
CA GLY A 47 16.84 10.24 2.41
C GLY A 47 17.08 10.65 3.88
N LEU A 48 16.63 9.83 4.84
CA LEU A 48 16.82 10.05 6.26
C LEU A 48 17.89 9.11 6.82
N ASP A 49 18.85 9.67 7.55
CA ASP A 49 19.86 8.87 8.25
C ASP A 49 19.28 8.32 9.56
N LEU A 50 18.58 7.18 9.46
CA LEU A 50 17.88 6.54 10.57
C LEU A 50 18.33 5.09 10.74
N SER A 51 18.53 4.69 11.99
CA SER A 51 18.70 3.28 12.34
C SER A 51 17.46 2.43 12.00
N LEU A 52 17.61 1.12 11.93
CA LEU A 52 16.48 0.20 11.67
C LEU A 52 15.32 0.38 12.68
N ASN A 53 15.63 0.59 13.97
CA ASN A 53 14.61 0.78 14.98
C ASN A 53 13.88 2.12 14.84
N GLU A 54 14.60 3.18 14.50
CA GLU A 54 14.02 4.50 14.23
C GLU A 54 13.12 4.47 12.98
N ASN A 55 13.56 3.81 11.91
CA ASN A 55 12.74 3.59 10.74
C ASN A 55 11.43 2.85 11.07
N ARG A 56 11.50 1.77 11.86
CA ARG A 56 10.30 1.04 12.31
C ARG A 56 9.36 1.92 13.14
N ARG A 57 9.92 2.73 14.05
CA ARG A 57 9.12 3.68 14.85
C ARG A 57 8.45 4.72 13.96
N LEU A 58 9.20 5.33 13.04
CA LEU A 58 8.68 6.33 12.11
C LEU A 58 7.56 5.76 11.24
N LYS A 59 7.71 4.55 10.71
CA LYS A 59 6.67 3.86 9.95
C LYS A 59 5.38 3.64 10.74
N LYS A 60 5.47 3.29 12.04
CA LYS A 60 4.30 3.17 12.93
C LYS A 60 3.59 4.51 13.14
N ILE A 61 4.35 5.59 13.32
CA ILE A 61 3.82 6.95 13.44
C ILE A 61 3.07 7.34 12.16
N ILE A 62 3.66 7.07 10.99
CA ILE A 62 3.02 7.36 9.70
C ILE A 62 1.73 6.55 9.52
N ALA A 63 1.74 5.26 9.85
CA ALA A 63 0.58 4.39 9.76
C ALA A 63 -0.56 4.83 10.71
N SER A 64 -0.24 5.33 11.91
CA SER A 64 -1.22 5.90 12.84
C SER A 64 -1.74 7.27 12.42
N LYS A 65 -1.14 7.89 11.39
CA LYS A 65 -1.46 9.24 10.90
C LYS A 65 -1.34 10.35 11.96
N SER A 66 -0.53 10.12 13.00
CA SER A 66 -0.28 11.10 14.06
C SER A 66 0.70 12.17 13.60
N LYS A 67 0.18 13.35 13.25
CA LYS A 67 1.03 14.49 12.85
C LYS A 67 1.86 15.02 14.01
N THR A 68 1.31 15.00 15.22
CA THR A 68 2.01 15.43 16.44
C THR A 68 3.21 14.53 16.74
N ASP A 69 3.00 13.20 16.78
CA ASP A 69 4.12 12.27 17.03
C ASP A 69 5.18 12.35 15.92
N LEU A 70 4.76 12.63 14.68
CA LEU A 70 5.68 12.83 13.56
C LEU A 70 6.55 14.09 13.77
N GLU A 71 5.96 15.20 14.19
CA GLU A 71 6.69 16.44 14.51
C GLU A 71 7.66 16.22 15.67
N GLU A 72 7.21 15.60 16.75
CA GLU A 72 8.05 15.29 17.90
C GLU A 72 9.23 14.39 17.52
N PHE A 73 8.98 13.36 16.72
CA PHE A 73 10.03 12.47 16.23
C PHE A 73 11.08 13.26 15.42
N PHE A 74 10.64 14.12 14.49
CA PHE A 74 11.55 14.90 13.65
C PHE A 74 12.36 15.90 14.48
N ASN A 75 11.72 16.60 15.42
CA ASN A 75 12.40 17.56 16.32
C ASN A 75 13.44 16.86 17.21
N SER A 76 13.09 15.70 17.78
CA SER A 76 14.00 14.95 18.65
C SER A 76 15.26 14.43 17.93
N LYS A 77 15.21 14.32 16.60
CA LYS A 77 16.29 13.81 15.75
C LYS A 77 16.99 14.91 14.93
N GLY A 78 16.53 16.15 14.99
CA GLY A 78 17.07 17.24 14.17
C GLY A 78 16.90 16.99 12.66
N LEU A 79 15.83 16.27 12.24
CA LEU A 79 15.61 15.93 10.86
C LEU A 79 15.08 17.09 10.03
N SER A 80 15.25 17.01 8.71
CA SER A 80 14.88 18.05 7.76
C SER A 80 13.39 18.39 7.78
N ASN A 81 13.04 19.66 7.93
CA ASN A 81 11.67 20.16 7.77
C ASN A 81 11.07 19.84 6.39
N ARG A 82 11.90 19.74 5.36
CA ARG A 82 11.44 19.36 4.02
C ARG A 82 10.86 17.94 4.03
N SER A 83 11.58 16.98 4.59
CA SER A 83 11.12 15.59 4.68
C SER A 83 9.89 15.45 5.58
N LEU A 84 9.79 16.25 6.66
CA LEU A 84 8.60 16.32 7.50
C LEU A 84 7.37 16.76 6.68
N ILE A 85 7.48 17.81 5.88
CA ILE A 85 6.40 18.31 5.03
C ILE A 85 6.02 17.26 3.97
N GLU A 86 7.01 16.62 3.35
CA GLU A 86 6.75 15.56 2.35
C GLU A 86 5.99 14.38 2.96
N LEU A 87 6.35 13.93 4.18
CA LEU A 87 5.63 12.87 4.89
C LEU A 87 4.21 13.29 5.27
N LYS A 88 4.01 14.50 5.80
CA LYS A 88 2.66 15.02 6.10
C LYS A 88 1.78 15.05 4.86
N ASN A 89 2.32 15.51 3.74
CA ASN A 89 1.58 15.53 2.47
C ASN A 89 1.28 14.12 1.96
N LEU A 90 2.20 13.16 2.15
CA LEU A 90 1.98 11.78 1.75
C LEU A 90 0.88 11.12 2.60
N MET A 91 0.82 11.40 3.90
CA MET A 91 -0.25 10.93 4.80
C MET A 91 -1.64 11.45 4.39
N GLU A 92 -1.73 12.61 3.71
CA GLU A 92 -2.96 13.16 3.15
C GLU A 92 -3.35 12.51 1.80
N VAL A 93 -2.49 11.68 1.21
CA VAL A 93 -2.84 10.91 0.00
C VAL A 93 -3.71 9.73 0.40
N ASN A 94 -4.96 10.06 0.74
CA ASN A 94 -5.96 9.17 1.27
C ASN A 94 -7.33 9.49 0.65
N GLY A 95 -8.08 8.48 0.20
CA GLY A 95 -9.44 8.64 -0.34
C GLY A 95 -9.62 8.15 -1.78
N LYS A 96 -10.27 8.94 -2.62
CA LYS A 96 -10.53 8.62 -4.03
C LYS A 96 -9.44 9.21 -4.93
N ILE A 97 -9.54 8.96 -6.23
CA ILE A 97 -8.54 9.31 -7.25
C ILE A 97 -8.03 10.77 -7.18
N GLY A 98 -8.85 11.69 -6.69
CA GLY A 98 -8.46 13.09 -6.52
C GLY A 98 -7.29 13.31 -5.57
N CYS A 99 -7.08 12.42 -4.58
CA CYS A 99 -5.96 12.50 -3.64
C CYS A 99 -4.60 12.31 -4.33
N LEU A 100 -4.54 11.69 -5.51
CA LEU A 100 -3.31 11.50 -6.28
C LEU A 100 -2.72 12.82 -6.84
N LYS A 101 -3.44 13.95 -6.72
CA LYS A 101 -2.99 15.26 -7.23
C LYS A 101 -1.61 15.65 -6.71
N TYR A 102 -1.33 15.38 -5.43
CA TYR A 102 -0.03 15.63 -4.82
C TYR A 102 1.07 14.83 -5.52
N LEU A 103 0.90 13.52 -5.65
CA LEU A 103 1.89 12.63 -6.29
C LEU A 103 2.13 13.00 -7.76
N LYS A 104 1.07 13.35 -8.49
CA LYS A 104 1.16 13.72 -9.93
C LYS A 104 1.94 14.99 -10.16
N LYS A 105 1.86 15.96 -9.23
CA LYS A 105 2.56 17.26 -9.31
C LYS A 105 3.93 17.22 -8.67
N HIS A 106 4.30 16.16 -7.98
CA HIS A 106 5.58 16.05 -7.29
C HIS A 106 6.75 16.08 -8.29
N LYS A 107 7.88 16.74 -7.92
CA LYS A 107 9.07 16.82 -8.79
C LYS A 107 9.75 15.48 -9.00
N ASN A 108 9.70 14.59 -7.99
CA ASN A 108 10.30 13.26 -8.07
C ASN A 108 9.45 12.33 -8.96
N LYS A 109 10.11 11.71 -9.97
CA LYS A 109 9.48 10.80 -10.93
C LYS A 109 8.90 9.53 -10.29
N VAL A 110 9.43 9.09 -9.13
CA VAL A 110 8.92 7.92 -8.38
C VAL A 110 7.47 8.17 -7.93
N PHE A 111 7.18 9.36 -7.39
CA PHE A 111 5.84 9.76 -6.98
C PHE A 111 4.88 9.78 -8.17
N GLN A 112 5.28 10.40 -9.28
CA GLN A 112 4.47 10.46 -10.49
C GLN A 112 4.21 9.07 -11.08
N ALA A 113 5.22 8.20 -11.08
CA ALA A 113 5.09 6.83 -11.57
C ALA A 113 4.12 6.01 -10.71
N SER A 114 4.19 6.15 -9.38
CA SER A 114 3.28 5.50 -8.44
C SER A 114 1.83 5.94 -8.67
N ALA A 115 1.59 7.23 -8.87
CA ALA A 115 0.25 7.75 -9.21
C ALA A 115 -0.27 7.14 -10.52
N ARG A 116 0.53 7.14 -11.60
CA ARG A 116 0.13 6.56 -12.90
C ARG A 116 -0.17 5.06 -12.81
N LYS A 117 0.61 4.30 -12.04
CA LYS A 117 0.38 2.86 -11.85
C LYS A 117 -0.95 2.62 -11.12
N ILE A 118 -1.24 3.36 -10.04
CA ILE A 118 -2.52 3.26 -9.32
C ILE A 118 -3.69 3.65 -10.24
N GLU A 119 -3.60 4.73 -11.01
CA GLU A 119 -4.65 5.09 -11.97
C GLU A 119 -4.92 3.98 -12.98
N LYS A 120 -3.86 3.31 -13.47
CA LYS A 120 -4.00 2.19 -14.39
C LYS A 120 -4.68 1.00 -13.73
N ILE A 121 -4.38 0.70 -12.47
CA ILE A 121 -5.08 -0.35 -11.71
C ILE A 121 -6.57 0.01 -11.57
N ILE A 122 -6.90 1.22 -11.10
CA ILE A 122 -8.28 1.66 -10.89
C ILE A 122 -9.11 1.55 -12.18
N LYS A 123 -8.55 1.98 -13.31
CA LYS A 123 -9.23 1.88 -14.64
C LYS A 123 -9.53 0.44 -15.04
N ASN A 124 -8.85 -0.53 -14.49
CA ASN A 124 -9.02 -1.95 -14.79
C ASN A 124 -9.81 -2.72 -13.70
N LEU A 125 -10.25 -2.05 -12.63
CA LEU A 125 -11.12 -2.66 -11.62
C LEU A 125 -12.51 -2.89 -12.21
N PRO A 126 -13.20 -3.98 -11.82
CA PRO A 126 -14.61 -4.17 -12.12
C PRO A 126 -15.45 -3.01 -11.55
N ALA A 127 -16.42 -2.49 -12.33
CA ALA A 127 -17.29 -1.37 -11.92
C ALA A 127 -18.07 -1.62 -10.61
N SER A 128 -18.26 -2.89 -10.24
CA SER A 128 -18.94 -3.29 -8.99
C SER A 128 -18.03 -3.24 -7.74
N ILE A 129 -16.76 -2.94 -7.89
CA ILE A 129 -15.79 -2.87 -6.78
C ILE A 129 -15.52 -1.41 -6.47
N ASP A 130 -15.80 -1.03 -5.23
CA ASP A 130 -15.37 0.27 -4.72
C ASP A 130 -13.88 0.23 -4.34
N TYR A 131 -13.22 1.40 -4.31
CA TYR A 131 -11.82 1.49 -3.95
C TYR A 131 -11.57 2.64 -2.96
N HIS A 132 -10.51 2.48 -2.19
CA HIS A 132 -9.93 3.50 -1.33
C HIS A 132 -8.43 3.54 -1.57
N LEU A 133 -7.83 4.72 -1.59
CA LEU A 133 -6.39 4.90 -1.73
C LEU A 133 -5.81 5.30 -0.39
N ASP A 134 -4.67 4.69 -0.02
CA ASP A 134 -3.91 5.09 1.16
C ASP A 134 -2.41 4.86 0.90
N PHE A 135 -1.62 5.92 1.06
CA PHE A 135 -0.16 5.89 0.85
C PHE A 135 0.64 5.95 2.15
N SER A 136 -0.04 5.74 3.27
CA SER A 136 0.58 5.78 4.61
C SER A 136 0.33 4.53 5.45
N ASP A 137 -0.72 3.77 5.18
CA ASP A 137 -1.06 2.56 5.92
C ASP A 137 -0.69 1.30 5.12
N PHE A 138 0.45 0.71 5.47
CA PHE A 138 0.96 -0.51 4.83
C PHE A 138 1.22 -1.59 5.89
N PRO A 139 0.25 -2.45 6.19
CA PRO A 139 0.48 -3.60 7.05
C PRO A 139 1.63 -4.47 6.51
N GLY A 140 2.68 -4.69 7.32
CA GLY A 140 3.87 -5.43 6.87
C GLY A 140 4.81 -4.62 5.97
N PHE A 141 4.89 -3.30 6.14
CA PHE A 141 5.70 -2.38 5.33
C PHE A 141 7.16 -2.81 5.15
N ASP A 142 7.78 -3.46 6.14
CA ASP A 142 9.18 -3.90 6.04
C ASP A 142 9.41 -4.98 4.97
N TYR A 143 8.35 -5.64 4.55
CA TYR A 143 8.37 -6.72 3.57
C TYR A 143 8.00 -6.26 2.16
N HIS A 144 7.12 -5.25 2.01
CA HIS A 144 6.60 -4.80 0.73
C HIS A 144 7.54 -3.81 0.03
N SER A 145 7.61 -3.90 -1.31
CA SER A 145 8.52 -3.08 -2.15
C SER A 145 7.82 -2.40 -3.33
N GLY A 146 6.50 -2.34 -3.32
CA GLY A 146 5.72 -1.78 -4.44
C GLY A 146 4.25 -1.64 -4.11
N LEU A 147 3.38 -2.23 -4.94
CA LEU A 147 1.94 -2.25 -4.72
C LEU A 147 1.60 -2.98 -3.41
N VAL A 148 0.68 -2.41 -2.63
CA VAL A 148 0.05 -3.03 -1.46
C VAL A 148 -1.45 -2.87 -1.58
N PHE A 149 -2.20 -3.91 -1.21
CA PHE A 149 -3.66 -3.89 -1.28
C PHE A 149 -4.30 -4.79 -0.23
N SER A 150 -5.52 -4.43 0.14
CA SER A 150 -6.38 -5.25 1.00
C SER A 150 -7.84 -5.11 0.59
N VAL A 151 -8.65 -6.14 0.84
CA VAL A 151 -10.08 -6.13 0.54
C VAL A 151 -10.88 -6.18 1.83
N HIS A 152 -11.83 -5.28 1.93
CA HIS A 152 -12.73 -5.13 3.06
C HIS A 152 -14.18 -5.32 2.63
N VAL A 153 -15.01 -5.78 3.55
CA VAL A 153 -16.47 -5.92 3.36
C VAL A 153 -17.18 -4.98 4.33
N LEU A 154 -18.20 -4.29 3.84
CA LEU A 154 -18.98 -3.37 4.64
C LEU A 154 -19.57 -4.09 5.88
N GLY A 155 -19.37 -3.50 7.06
CA GLY A 155 -19.83 -4.07 8.34
C GLY A 155 -18.92 -5.16 8.93
N PHE A 156 -17.78 -5.48 8.28
CA PHE A 156 -16.80 -6.43 8.78
C PHE A 156 -15.48 -5.75 9.11
N GLY A 157 -15.04 -5.84 10.38
CA GLY A 157 -13.93 -5.03 10.91
C GLY A 157 -12.52 -5.43 10.45
N PHE A 158 -12.38 -6.51 9.66
CA PHE A 158 -11.09 -7.01 9.21
C PHE A 158 -11.01 -7.13 7.69
N SER A 159 -9.80 -7.13 7.14
CA SER A 159 -9.61 -7.47 5.73
C SER A 159 -9.89 -8.96 5.50
N ILE A 160 -10.58 -9.26 4.40
CA ILE A 160 -10.86 -10.64 3.98
C ILE A 160 -9.79 -11.20 3.05
N ALA A 161 -9.03 -10.33 2.42
CA ALA A 161 -7.85 -10.64 1.62
C ALA A 161 -6.87 -9.49 1.68
N LYS A 162 -5.59 -9.79 1.54
CA LYS A 162 -4.52 -8.80 1.46
C LYS A 162 -3.40 -9.31 0.56
N GLY A 163 -2.58 -8.41 0.07
CA GLY A 163 -1.45 -8.77 -0.76
C GLY A 163 -0.58 -7.58 -1.10
N GLY A 164 0.46 -7.86 -1.86
CA GLY A 164 1.39 -6.82 -2.30
C GLY A 164 2.62 -7.38 -3.00
N GLN A 165 3.39 -6.46 -3.54
CA GLN A 165 4.69 -6.75 -4.13
C GLN A 165 5.77 -6.75 -3.05
N TYR A 166 6.69 -7.70 -3.12
CA TYR A 166 7.78 -7.83 -2.17
C TYR A 166 9.07 -8.28 -2.83
N LYS A 167 10.17 -8.14 -2.09
CA LYS A 167 11.48 -8.66 -2.47
C LYS A 167 11.93 -9.69 -1.44
N SER A 168 12.23 -10.89 -1.92
CA SER A 168 12.81 -11.97 -1.13
C SER A 168 14.29 -12.11 -1.47
N MET A 169 15.13 -12.31 -0.47
CA MET A 169 16.53 -12.61 -0.65
C MET A 169 16.79 -14.06 -0.21
N GLN A 170 17.24 -14.89 -1.16
CA GLN A 170 17.65 -16.25 -0.89
C GLN A 170 18.99 -16.52 -1.58
N ASN A 171 19.99 -16.99 -0.82
CA ASN A 171 21.35 -17.27 -1.34
C ASN A 171 21.94 -16.08 -2.13
N HIS A 172 21.84 -14.85 -1.58
CA HIS A 172 22.29 -13.60 -2.21
C HIS A 172 21.57 -13.22 -3.52
N ILE A 173 20.54 -13.96 -3.92
CA ILE A 173 19.71 -13.64 -5.08
C ILE A 173 18.47 -12.91 -4.60
N VAL A 174 18.28 -11.66 -5.07
CA VAL A 174 17.04 -10.90 -4.86
C VAL A 174 16.02 -11.35 -5.89
N ARG A 175 14.87 -11.85 -5.41
CA ARG A 175 13.72 -12.19 -6.25
C ARG A 175 12.58 -11.24 -5.94
N GLU A 176 12.01 -10.67 -6.98
CA GLU A 176 10.75 -9.94 -6.85
C GLU A 176 9.58 -10.91 -6.94
N ALA A 177 8.54 -10.62 -6.20
CA ALA A 177 7.29 -11.36 -6.26
C ALA A 177 6.11 -10.44 -5.94
N ILE A 178 4.93 -10.85 -6.37
CA ILE A 178 3.66 -10.26 -5.95
C ILE A 178 2.68 -11.37 -5.64
N GLY A 179 1.92 -11.23 -4.56
CA GLY A 179 0.96 -12.25 -4.18
C GLY A 179 -0.18 -11.71 -3.34
N PHE A 180 -1.15 -12.59 -3.07
CA PHE A 180 -2.21 -12.33 -2.11
C PHE A 180 -2.55 -13.58 -1.29
N ASP A 181 -3.02 -13.34 -0.09
CA ASP A 181 -3.69 -14.33 0.76
C ASP A 181 -5.17 -13.98 0.97
N VAL A 182 -5.95 -15.00 1.32
CA VAL A 182 -7.38 -14.86 1.65
C VAL A 182 -7.61 -15.45 3.03
N ASN A 183 -8.26 -14.69 3.91
CA ASN A 183 -8.62 -15.16 5.24
C ASN A 183 -9.89 -16.01 5.19
N VAL A 184 -9.71 -17.34 5.11
CA VAL A 184 -10.82 -18.31 5.02
C VAL A 184 -11.74 -18.23 6.24
N SER A 185 -11.18 -18.02 7.44
CA SER A 185 -11.98 -17.88 8.68
C SER A 185 -12.89 -16.64 8.63
N SER A 186 -12.42 -15.54 8.04
CA SER A 186 -13.23 -14.34 7.82
C SER A 186 -14.35 -14.60 6.82
N LEU A 187 -14.08 -15.32 5.71
CA LEU A 187 -15.09 -15.69 4.72
C LEU A 187 -16.17 -16.60 5.31
N THR A 188 -15.77 -17.56 6.14
CA THR A 188 -16.74 -18.47 6.82
C THR A 188 -17.67 -17.71 7.75
N LYS A 189 -17.18 -16.66 8.44
CA LYS A 189 -18.01 -15.80 9.32
C LYS A 189 -18.97 -14.92 8.52
N LEU A 190 -18.59 -14.47 7.34
CA LEU A 190 -19.42 -13.63 6.46
C LEU A 190 -20.52 -14.43 5.73
N ASN A 191 -20.38 -15.74 5.63
CA ASN A 191 -21.35 -16.63 4.97
C ASN A 191 -22.35 -17.28 5.95
N LYS A 192 -22.26 -16.95 7.24
CA LYS A 192 -23.24 -17.35 8.28
C LYS A 192 -24.28 -16.26 8.47
#